data_99b0199d5e99353a62d855a7a1deadaf
#
_entry.id   99b0199d5e99353a62d855a7a1deadaf
#
_cell.length_a   1.000
_cell.length_b   1.000
_cell.length_c   1.000
_cell.angle_alpha   90.00
_cell.angle_beta   90.00
_cell.angle_gamma   90.00
#
_symmetry.space_group_name_H-M   'P 1'
#
loop_
_entity.id
_entity.type
_entity.pdbx_description
1 polymer ?
#
loop_
_entity_poly.entity_id
_entity_poly.type
_entity_poly.pdbx_seq_one_letter_code
_entity_poly.pdbx_strand_id
1 'polypeptide(L)'
;MQKGREIKIGILVLLGGAVLVLGVNYLKGFNPLGGGRAFHAVYENIDGLAVSNPVVVNGFQVGQVASIGFASSGSGDLLVTFIIEQPNLRLSKDSKARIYSNDLFGTKAIELLAGRSLEFAEVGDTLQSEIEMGIT
;
A
#
# COMPACT_ATOMS: atom_id res chain seq x y z
N MET A 1 7.67 -45.34 26.11
CA MET A 1 7.84 -43.93 26.44
C MET A 1 7.36 -43.04 25.31
N GLN A 2 6.10 -42.79 25.33
CA GLN A 2 5.42 -42.11 24.23
C GLN A 2 5.40 -40.59 24.37
N LYS A 3 5.70 -40.05 25.56
CA LYS A 3 5.63 -38.61 25.83
C LYS A 3 6.64 -37.78 25.00
N GLY A 4 7.85 -38.28 24.80
CA GLY A 4 8.85 -37.56 23.99
C GLY A 4 8.50 -37.48 22.50
N ARG A 5 7.82 -38.52 22.02
CA ARG A 5 7.37 -38.57 20.62
C ARG A 5 6.21 -37.61 20.38
N GLU A 6 5.30 -37.52 21.30
CA GLU A 6 4.17 -36.58 21.23
C GLU A 6 4.61 -35.14 21.29
N ILE A 7 5.60 -34.82 22.13
CA ILE A 7 6.19 -33.49 22.22
C ILE A 7 6.86 -33.11 20.90
N LYS A 8 7.58 -34.02 20.26
CA LYS A 8 8.23 -33.77 18.97
C LYS A 8 7.21 -33.51 17.88
N ILE A 9 6.13 -34.25 17.84
CA ILE A 9 5.05 -34.05 16.89
C ILE A 9 4.36 -32.70 17.13
N GLY A 10 4.10 -32.35 18.39
CA GLY A 10 3.51 -31.07 18.75
C GLY A 10 4.36 -29.87 18.32
N ILE A 11 5.67 -29.95 18.54
CA ILE A 11 6.61 -28.91 18.12
C ILE A 11 6.63 -28.80 16.60
N LEU A 12 6.62 -29.92 15.88
CA LEU A 12 6.60 -29.92 14.42
C LEU A 12 5.32 -29.25 13.88
N VAL A 13 4.17 -29.52 14.47
CA VAL A 13 2.90 -28.92 14.08
C VAL A 13 2.93 -27.40 14.34
N LEU A 14 3.45 -26.97 15.49
CA LEU A 14 3.55 -25.54 15.82
C LEU A 14 4.48 -24.83 14.85
N LEU A 15 5.63 -25.43 14.50
CA LEU A 15 6.55 -24.85 13.53
C LEU A 15 5.92 -24.74 12.15
N GLY A 16 5.22 -25.79 11.72
CA GLY A 16 4.52 -25.78 10.42
C GLY A 16 3.44 -24.72 10.37
N GLY A 17 2.67 -24.57 11.44
CA GLY A 17 1.66 -23.50 11.54
C GLY A 17 2.25 -22.11 11.52
N ALA A 18 3.36 -21.90 12.23
CA ALA A 18 4.07 -20.62 12.24
C ALA A 18 4.60 -20.27 10.84
N VAL A 19 5.21 -21.21 10.16
CA VAL A 19 5.71 -21.02 8.78
C VAL A 19 4.56 -20.69 7.84
N LEU A 20 3.43 -21.37 7.98
CA LEU A 20 2.26 -21.13 7.15
C LEU A 20 1.73 -19.70 7.34
N VAL A 21 1.58 -19.27 8.59
CA VAL A 21 1.09 -17.92 8.91
C VAL A 21 2.04 -16.85 8.37
N LEU A 22 3.35 -17.03 8.56
CA LEU A 22 4.35 -16.09 8.05
C LEU A 22 4.34 -16.06 6.51
N GLY A 23 4.19 -17.21 5.87
CA GLY A 23 4.12 -17.30 4.41
C GLY A 23 2.90 -16.61 3.84
N VAL A 24 1.73 -16.79 4.45
CA VAL A 24 0.50 -16.13 4.02
C VAL A 24 0.61 -14.62 4.20
N ASN A 25 1.15 -14.15 5.32
CA ASN A 25 1.36 -12.73 5.56
C ASN A 25 2.34 -12.13 4.57
N TYR A 26 3.39 -12.86 4.22
CA TYR A 26 4.37 -12.43 3.20
C TYR A 26 3.70 -12.29 1.83
N LEU A 27 2.86 -13.25 1.45
CA LEU A 27 2.13 -13.20 0.18
C LEU A 27 1.14 -12.06 0.11
N LYS A 28 0.61 -11.61 1.23
CA LYS A 28 -0.29 -10.46 1.30
C LYS A 28 0.43 -9.11 1.17
N GLY A 29 1.75 -9.14 1.01
CA GLY A 29 2.54 -7.92 0.90
C GLY A 29 2.97 -7.31 2.23
N PHE A 30 2.73 -8.02 3.32
CA PHE A 30 3.26 -7.61 4.62
C PHE A 30 4.75 -7.94 4.67
N ASN A 31 5.57 -6.91 4.74
CA ASN A 31 7.01 -7.08 4.79
C ASN A 31 7.54 -6.48 6.11
N PRO A 32 7.67 -7.30 7.17
CA PRO A 32 8.12 -6.80 8.47
C PRO A 32 9.57 -6.34 8.48
N LEU A 33 10.36 -6.79 7.50
CA LEU A 33 11.76 -6.42 7.36
C LEU A 33 11.99 -5.37 6.28
N GLY A 34 10.97 -5.05 5.51
CA GLY A 34 11.04 -4.08 4.43
C GLY A 34 10.87 -2.66 4.92
N GLY A 35 11.81 -1.79 4.58
CA GLY A 35 11.75 -0.39 4.92
C GLY A 35 10.82 0.40 4.01
N GLY A 36 9.57 -0.06 3.85
CA GLY A 36 8.58 0.68 3.09
C GLY A 36 8.26 2.02 3.74
N ARG A 37 8.11 3.06 2.92
CA ARG A 37 7.74 4.39 3.39
C ARG A 37 6.25 4.60 3.17
N ALA A 38 5.53 4.97 4.23
CA ALA A 38 4.10 5.23 4.17
C ALA A 38 3.84 6.71 3.84
N PHE A 39 2.95 6.93 2.90
CA PHE A 39 2.45 8.26 2.56
C PHE A 39 0.92 8.21 2.55
N HIS A 40 0.30 9.37 2.65
CA HIS A 40 -1.15 9.49 2.72
C HIS A 40 -1.67 10.39 1.60
N ALA A 41 -2.91 10.17 1.22
CA ALA A 41 -3.64 11.08 0.35
C ALA A 41 -5.12 11.05 0.76
N VAL A 42 -5.79 12.19 0.70
CA VAL A 42 -7.20 12.30 1.07
C VAL A 42 -8.03 12.51 -0.19
N TYR A 43 -9.09 11.74 -0.34
CA TYR A 43 -9.97 11.78 -1.50
C TYR A 43 -11.43 11.93 -1.06
N GLU A 44 -12.20 12.68 -1.82
CA GLU A 44 -13.66 12.71 -1.62
C GLU A 44 -14.31 11.41 -2.11
N ASN A 45 -13.73 10.81 -3.15
CA ASN A 45 -14.22 9.57 -3.75
C ASN A 45 -13.01 8.81 -4.30
N ILE A 46 -12.92 7.52 -4.00
CA ILE A 46 -11.82 6.69 -4.46
C ILE A 46 -12.17 5.84 -5.70
N ASP A 47 -13.40 5.92 -6.15
CA ASP A 47 -13.87 5.29 -7.39
C ASP A 47 -13.52 3.79 -7.52
N GLY A 48 -13.62 3.08 -6.41
CA GLY A 48 -13.37 1.64 -6.39
C GLY A 48 -11.93 1.22 -6.13
N LEU A 49 -11.04 2.15 -5.76
CA LEU A 49 -9.69 1.81 -5.33
C LEU A 49 -9.76 0.88 -4.13
N ALA A 50 -8.96 -0.17 -4.13
CA ALA A 50 -8.94 -1.19 -3.07
C ALA A 50 -7.54 -1.34 -2.47
N VAL A 51 -7.49 -1.92 -1.28
CA VAL A 51 -6.23 -2.29 -0.63
C VAL A 51 -5.47 -3.27 -1.54
N SER A 52 -4.16 -3.14 -1.57
CA SER A 52 -3.22 -3.87 -2.41
C SER A 52 -3.18 -3.46 -3.88
N ASN A 53 -4.00 -2.51 -4.31
CA ASN A 53 -3.88 -1.97 -5.66
C ASN A 53 -2.52 -1.29 -5.85
N PRO A 54 -1.93 -1.35 -7.06
CA PRO A 54 -0.58 -0.86 -7.28
C PRO A 54 -0.45 0.66 -7.20
N VAL A 55 0.71 1.11 -6.77
CA VAL A 55 1.15 2.50 -6.87
C VAL A 55 2.27 2.53 -7.90
N VAL A 56 2.14 3.37 -8.91
CA VAL A 56 3.07 3.42 -10.05
C VAL A 56 3.64 4.82 -10.26
N VAL A 57 4.84 4.86 -10.81
CA VAL A 57 5.48 6.10 -11.29
C VAL A 57 5.95 5.84 -12.71
N ASN A 58 5.49 6.64 -13.66
CA ASN A 58 5.85 6.47 -15.07
C ASN A 58 5.61 5.04 -15.59
N GLY A 59 4.54 4.40 -15.12
CA GLY A 59 4.20 3.03 -15.49
C GLY A 59 4.94 1.94 -14.73
N PHE A 60 5.87 2.30 -13.85
CA PHE A 60 6.63 1.34 -13.05
C PHE A 60 6.03 1.22 -11.64
N GLN A 61 5.70 0.01 -11.23
CA GLN A 61 5.15 -0.22 -9.90
C GLN A 61 6.21 0.01 -8.83
N VAL A 62 5.92 0.92 -7.91
CA VAL A 62 6.83 1.31 -6.83
C VAL A 62 6.31 0.96 -5.45
N GLY A 63 5.05 0.57 -5.36
CA GLY A 63 4.43 0.22 -4.08
C GLY A 63 3.00 -0.23 -4.25
N GLN A 64 2.26 -0.18 -3.16
CA GLN A 64 0.87 -0.62 -3.14
C GLN A 64 0.07 0.13 -2.08
N VAL A 65 -1.25 0.11 -2.22
CA VAL A 65 -2.17 0.66 -1.23
C VAL A 65 -2.16 -0.23 0.01
N ALA A 66 -1.89 0.35 1.17
CA ALA A 66 -1.82 -0.37 2.43
C ALA A 66 -3.14 -0.37 3.19
N SER A 67 -3.84 0.78 3.22
CA SER A 67 -5.11 0.88 3.93
C SER A 67 -5.96 2.01 3.37
N ILE A 68 -7.26 1.86 3.55
CA ILE A 68 -8.25 2.87 3.16
C ILE A 68 -9.23 3.01 4.33
N GLY A 69 -9.48 4.24 4.75
CA GLY A 69 -10.41 4.53 5.83
C GLY A 69 -10.94 5.93 5.73
N PHE A 70 -11.84 6.28 6.62
CA PHE A 70 -12.35 7.64 6.67
C PHE A 70 -11.33 8.58 7.33
N ALA A 71 -11.20 9.77 6.77
CA ALA A 71 -10.34 10.79 7.37
C ALA A 71 -10.94 11.29 8.68
N SER A 72 -10.08 11.69 9.61
CA SER A 72 -10.49 12.14 10.95
C SER A 72 -11.19 13.50 10.94
N SER A 73 -11.24 14.17 9.80
CA SER A 73 -11.90 15.47 9.65
C SER A 73 -13.43 15.42 9.82
N GLY A 74 -14.04 14.23 9.79
CA GLY A 74 -15.48 14.07 9.92
C GLY A 74 -16.29 14.48 8.69
N SER A 75 -15.63 14.89 7.61
CA SER A 75 -16.29 15.35 6.38
C SER A 75 -16.75 14.19 5.47
N GLY A 76 -16.40 12.96 5.81
CA GLY A 76 -16.68 11.79 4.97
C GLY A 76 -15.59 11.51 3.92
N ASP A 77 -14.54 12.29 3.90
CA ASP A 77 -13.40 12.06 3.00
C ASP A 77 -12.68 10.78 3.38
N LEU A 78 -12.03 10.18 2.39
CA LEU A 78 -11.31 8.92 2.54
C LEU A 78 -9.82 9.18 2.62
N LEU A 79 -9.19 8.62 3.65
CA LEU A 79 -7.75 8.64 3.82
C LEU A 79 -7.18 7.34 3.24
N VAL A 80 -6.37 7.49 2.21
CA VAL A 80 -5.67 6.36 1.59
C VAL A 80 -4.22 6.40 2.03
N THR A 81 -3.76 5.31 2.61
CA THR A 81 -2.36 5.12 2.98
C THR A 81 -1.73 4.14 1.99
N PHE A 82 -0.63 4.53 1.40
CA PHE A 82 0.10 3.68 0.46
C PHE A 82 1.57 3.61 0.86
N ILE A 83 2.20 2.51 0.51
CA ILE A 83 3.60 2.23 0.87
C ILE A 83 4.43 2.25 -0.40
N ILE A 84 5.54 2.98 -0.35
CA ILE A 84 6.55 3.01 -1.41
C ILE A 84 7.69 2.10 -0.98
N GLU A 85 7.97 1.09 -1.79
CA GLU A 85 8.99 0.08 -1.51
C GLU A 85 10.34 0.40 -2.16
N GLN A 86 10.38 1.39 -3.06
CA GLN A 86 11.61 1.76 -3.77
C GLN A 86 12.43 2.75 -2.95
N PRO A 87 13.60 2.36 -2.44
CA PRO A 87 14.39 3.24 -1.58
C PRO A 87 15.00 4.43 -2.31
N ASN A 88 15.20 4.33 -3.61
CA ASN A 88 15.80 5.39 -4.42
C ASN A 88 14.79 6.43 -4.90
N LEU A 89 13.50 6.16 -4.74
CA LEU A 89 12.47 7.09 -5.17
C LEU A 89 12.28 8.18 -4.13
N ARG A 90 12.44 9.43 -4.57
CA ARG A 90 12.15 10.60 -3.75
C ARG A 90 10.96 11.34 -4.32
N LEU A 91 10.00 11.62 -3.47
CA LEU A 91 8.81 12.37 -3.86
C LEU A 91 8.96 13.82 -3.43
N SER A 92 8.70 14.74 -4.35
CA SER A 92 8.64 16.16 -3.99
C SER A 92 7.36 16.43 -3.18
N LYS A 93 7.38 17.47 -2.35
CA LYS A 93 6.23 17.81 -1.49
C LYS A 93 4.98 18.14 -2.28
N ASP A 94 5.12 18.63 -3.50
CA ASP A 94 4.01 18.95 -4.38
C ASP A 94 3.66 17.83 -5.36
N SER A 95 4.15 16.62 -5.12
CA SER A 95 3.73 15.44 -5.88
C SER A 95 2.25 15.15 -5.67
N LYS A 96 1.60 14.63 -6.70
CA LYS A 96 0.18 14.28 -6.65
C LYS A 96 0.01 12.78 -6.73
N ALA A 97 -0.93 12.26 -5.95
CA ALA A 97 -1.35 10.85 -6.02
C ALA A 97 -2.68 10.81 -6.78
N ARG A 98 -2.63 10.36 -8.03
CA ARG A 98 -3.80 10.32 -8.90
C ARG A 98 -4.35 8.91 -8.98
N ILE A 99 -5.65 8.76 -8.75
CA ILE A 99 -6.34 7.49 -8.98
C ILE A 99 -6.73 7.42 -10.45
N TYR A 100 -6.37 6.31 -11.11
CA TYR A 100 -6.67 6.11 -12.51
C TYR A 100 -7.03 4.64 -12.78
N SER A 101 -7.62 4.37 -13.94
CA SER A 101 -7.92 3.00 -14.36
C SER A 101 -6.69 2.37 -14.97
N ASN A 102 -6.24 1.27 -14.38
CA ASN A 102 -5.01 0.57 -14.78
C ASN A 102 -5.23 -0.38 -15.96
N ASP A 103 -6.47 -0.83 -16.16
CA ASP A 103 -6.81 -1.77 -17.22
C ASP A 103 -8.24 -1.55 -17.72
N LEU A 104 -8.64 -2.37 -18.71
CA LEU A 104 -9.97 -2.33 -19.30
C LEU A 104 -11.06 -2.88 -18.38
N PHE A 105 -10.69 -3.59 -17.33
CA PHE A 105 -11.64 -4.21 -16.39
C PHE A 105 -11.98 -3.30 -15.22
N GLY A 106 -11.44 -2.10 -15.19
CA GLY A 106 -11.75 -1.12 -14.15
C GLY A 106 -10.91 -1.22 -12.90
N THR A 107 -9.82 -2.00 -12.92
CA THR A 107 -8.88 -2.05 -11.81
C THR A 107 -8.25 -0.67 -11.62
N LYS A 108 -8.35 -0.14 -10.41
CA LYS A 108 -7.80 1.17 -10.08
C LYS A 108 -6.36 1.05 -9.58
N ALA A 109 -5.60 2.10 -9.79
CA ALA A 109 -4.25 2.23 -9.30
C ALA A 109 -3.99 3.69 -8.93
N ILE A 110 -2.92 3.92 -8.16
CA ILE A 110 -2.45 5.27 -7.87
C ILE A 110 -1.23 5.54 -8.74
N GLU A 111 -1.27 6.62 -9.51
CA GLU A 111 -0.12 7.13 -10.23
C GLU A 111 0.45 8.33 -9.48
N LEU A 112 1.74 8.27 -9.15
CA LEU A 112 2.42 9.38 -8.52
C LEU A 112 2.97 10.32 -9.60
N LEU A 113 2.47 11.54 -9.60
CA LEU A 113 2.91 12.57 -10.52
C LEU A 113 3.94 13.44 -9.79
N ALA A 114 5.17 13.44 -10.29
CA ALA A 114 6.24 14.21 -9.68
C ALA A 114 5.95 15.70 -9.75
N GLY A 115 6.14 16.39 -8.62
CA GLY A 115 6.03 17.83 -8.56
C GLY A 115 7.34 18.52 -8.94
N ARG A 116 7.34 19.83 -8.83
CA ARG A 116 8.49 20.68 -9.17
C ARG A 116 9.24 21.18 -7.95
N SER A 117 8.74 20.93 -6.75
CA SER A 117 9.38 21.40 -5.53
C SER A 117 10.75 20.75 -5.33
N LEU A 118 11.70 21.53 -4.86
CA LEU A 118 13.00 21.02 -4.45
C LEU A 118 12.96 20.38 -3.06
N GLU A 119 11.89 20.61 -2.32
CA GLU A 119 11.68 19.97 -1.04
C GLU A 119 11.04 18.59 -1.25
N PHE A 120 11.53 17.61 -0.49
CA PHE A 120 11.04 16.25 -0.57
C PHE A 120 10.02 15.97 0.53
N ALA A 121 9.02 15.15 0.19
CA ALA A 121 8.05 14.66 1.17
C ALA A 121 8.73 13.71 2.15
N GLU A 122 8.38 13.84 3.42
CA GLU A 122 8.84 12.96 4.48
C GLU A 122 7.85 11.81 4.67
N VAL A 123 8.32 10.72 5.27
CA VAL A 123 7.46 9.58 5.60
C VAL A 123 6.30 10.05 6.48
N GLY A 124 5.10 9.66 6.11
CA GLY A 124 3.88 10.08 6.81
C GLY A 124 3.24 11.34 6.26
N ASP A 125 3.88 12.03 5.32
CA ASP A 125 3.30 13.23 4.72
C ASP A 125 2.06 12.88 3.90
N THR A 126 1.14 13.84 3.80
CA THR A 126 -0.05 13.76 2.96
C THR A 126 0.22 14.46 1.63
N LEU A 127 0.13 13.71 0.54
CA LEU A 127 0.30 14.25 -0.80
C LEU A 127 -1.00 14.83 -1.32
N GLN A 128 -0.90 15.66 -2.36
CA GLN A 128 -2.08 16.16 -3.05
C GLN A 128 -2.78 15.01 -3.79
N SER A 129 -4.10 15.02 -3.75
CA SER A 129 -4.91 13.99 -4.39
C SER A 129 -5.47 14.49 -5.73
N GLU A 130 -5.58 13.57 -6.67
CA GLU A 130 -6.22 13.82 -7.97
C GLU A 130 -6.93 12.54 -8.41
N ILE A 131 -8.05 12.69 -9.09
CA ILE A 131 -8.80 11.56 -9.66
C ILE A 131 -8.88 11.79 -11.16
N GLU A 132 -8.55 10.74 -11.93
CA GLU A 132 -8.74 10.77 -13.37
C GLU A 132 -10.23 10.86 -13.67
N MET A 133 -10.62 11.92 -14.36
CA MET A 133 -11.99 12.05 -14.82
C MET A 133 -12.21 11.07 -15.97
N GLY A 134 -13.14 10.13 -15.78
CA GLY A 134 -13.53 9.22 -16.85
C GLY A 134 -14.01 10.00 -18.07
N ILE A 135 -13.84 9.41 -19.22
CA ILE A 135 -14.37 9.97 -20.48
C ILE A 135 -15.88 9.92 -20.41
N THR A 136 -16.48 11.06 -20.27
CA THR A 136 -17.95 11.20 -20.32
C THR A 136 -18.33 11.84 -21.64
#